data_734d351564a05d6c303be2ad75a22c83
#
_entry.id   734d351564a05d6c303be2ad75a22c83
#
_cell.length_a   1.000
_cell.length_b   1.000
_cell.length_c   1.000
_cell.angle_alpha   90.00
_cell.angle_beta   90.00
_cell.angle_gamma   90.00
#
_symmetry.space_group_name_H-M   'P 1'
#
loop_
_entity.id
_entity.type
_entity.pdbx_description
1 polymer ?
#
loop_
_entity_poly.entity_id
_entity_poly.type
_entity_poly.pdbx_seq_one_letter_code
_entity_poly.pdbx_strand_id
1 'polypeptide(L)'
;MTKVIGIDLGTTNSCVSVVEGNSPEIIVNSEGKRTTPSIVSFKEGDRSVGDPAKRQAVTNPENTIYSVKRFIGSKFSEVKKEAKKMPYSVVKGAKDNVNIKVNDKIYIPQEISAVVLQNLKKTAEEYLGEKVTEAVIT
;
A
#
# COMPACT_ATOMS: atom_id res chain seq x y z
N MET A 1 -17.86 -15.82 15.08
CA MET A 1 -17.66 -14.36 15.10
C MET A 1 -16.43 -13.98 14.30
N THR A 2 -16.59 -13.07 13.38
CA THR A 2 -15.44 -12.51 12.67
C THR A 2 -14.72 -11.51 13.58
N LYS A 3 -13.40 -11.49 13.52
CA LYS A 3 -12.60 -10.52 14.28
C LYS A 3 -12.43 -9.25 13.47
N VAL A 4 -12.39 -8.12 14.18
CA VAL A 4 -12.08 -6.82 13.60
C VAL A 4 -10.57 -6.64 13.69
N ILE A 5 -9.94 -6.27 12.59
CA ILE A 5 -8.51 -5.99 12.56
C ILE A 5 -8.27 -4.48 12.60
N GLY A 6 -7.11 -4.10 13.08
CA GLY A 6 -6.65 -2.71 13.03
C GLY A 6 -5.56 -2.59 11.98
N ILE A 7 -5.64 -1.55 11.15
CA ILE A 7 -4.60 -1.26 10.16
C ILE A 7 -4.12 0.16 10.36
N ASP A 8 -2.81 0.31 10.49
CA ASP A 8 -2.13 1.59 10.40
C ASP A 8 -1.55 1.68 8.99
N LEU A 9 -2.20 2.46 8.14
CA LEU A 9 -1.75 2.67 6.77
C LEU A 9 -0.83 3.89 6.73
N GLY A 10 0.46 3.66 6.93
CA GLY A 10 1.45 4.72 6.95
C GLY A 10 1.96 5.08 5.55
N THR A 11 2.56 6.24 5.44
CA THR A 11 3.18 6.70 4.19
C THR A 11 4.34 5.80 3.78
N THR A 12 5.16 5.41 4.74
CA THR A 12 6.36 4.59 4.52
C THR A 12 6.15 3.13 4.86
N ASN A 13 5.53 2.87 6.00
CA ASN A 13 5.29 1.51 6.50
C ASN A 13 3.86 1.39 7.02
N SER A 14 3.33 0.19 6.92
CA SER A 14 2.00 -0.15 7.41
C SER A 14 2.09 -1.34 8.36
N CYS A 15 1.11 -1.51 9.21
CA CYS A 15 1.01 -2.70 10.05
C CYS A 15 -0.45 -3.08 10.27
N VAL A 16 -0.65 -4.34 10.65
CA VAL A 16 -1.96 -4.89 10.94
C VAL A 16 -1.94 -5.56 12.30
N SER A 17 -3.01 -5.38 13.05
CA SER A 17 -3.14 -5.91 14.40
C SER A 17 -4.52 -6.51 14.62
N VAL A 18 -4.62 -7.33 15.66
CA VAL A 18 -5.88 -7.92 16.12
C VAL A 18 -5.86 -7.90 17.65
N VAL A 19 -7.02 -7.82 18.28
CA VAL A 19 -7.14 -7.95 19.72
C VAL A 19 -7.36 -9.42 20.05
N GLU A 20 -6.42 -10.01 20.79
CA GLU A 20 -6.53 -11.36 21.32
C GLU A 20 -6.56 -11.28 22.83
N GLY A 21 -7.63 -11.83 23.43
CA GLY A 21 -7.88 -11.62 24.83
C GLY A 21 -8.14 -10.13 25.10
N ASN A 22 -7.36 -9.54 25.99
CA ASN A 22 -7.48 -8.11 26.34
C ASN A 22 -6.34 -7.26 25.78
N SER A 23 -5.49 -7.82 24.90
CA SER A 23 -4.31 -7.13 24.39
C SER A 23 -4.30 -7.09 22.87
N PRO A 24 -3.93 -5.94 22.28
CA PRO A 24 -3.69 -5.87 20.85
C PRO A 24 -2.38 -6.59 20.51
N GLU A 25 -2.42 -7.36 19.42
CA GLU A 25 -1.24 -8.07 18.91
C GLU A 25 -0.99 -7.66 17.47
N ILE A 26 0.24 -7.27 17.17
CA ILE A 26 0.64 -6.98 15.80
C ILE A 26 0.91 -8.29 15.09
N ILE A 27 0.28 -8.45 13.93
CA ILE A 27 0.41 -9.66 13.12
C ILE A 27 1.70 -9.57 12.30
N VAL A 28 2.50 -10.62 12.40
CA VAL A 28 3.75 -10.75 11.64
C VAL A 28 3.42 -11.14 10.20
N ASN A 29 4.05 -10.47 9.24
CA ASN A 29 3.83 -10.73 7.82
C ASN A 29 4.61 -11.96 7.32
N SER A 30 4.46 -12.29 6.03
CA SER A 30 5.13 -13.43 5.42
C SER A 30 6.66 -13.32 5.42
N GLU A 31 7.21 -12.12 5.61
CA GLU A 31 8.64 -11.90 5.72
C GLU A 31 9.15 -11.97 7.17
N GLY A 32 8.28 -12.33 8.11
CA GLY A 32 8.62 -12.41 9.53
C GLY A 32 8.74 -11.06 10.22
N LYS A 33 8.15 -10.01 9.66
CA LYS A 33 8.26 -8.65 10.18
C LYS A 33 6.92 -8.13 10.67
N ARG A 34 6.97 -7.21 11.62
CA ARG A 34 5.78 -6.54 12.19
C ARG A 34 5.28 -5.37 11.35
N THR A 35 6.13 -4.84 10.47
CA THR A 35 5.74 -3.77 9.55
C THR A 35 5.92 -4.23 8.12
N THR A 36 5.07 -3.70 7.25
CA THR A 36 5.11 -3.95 5.82
C THR A 36 5.37 -2.63 5.12
N PRO A 37 6.45 -2.50 4.34
CA PRO A 37 6.65 -1.29 3.56
C PRO A 37 5.43 -0.99 2.68
N SER A 38 4.99 0.25 2.68
CA SER A 38 3.84 0.71 1.89
C SER A 38 4.25 0.91 0.43
N ILE A 39 4.73 -0.17 -0.20
CA ILE A 39 5.33 -0.18 -1.52
C ILE A 39 4.65 -1.24 -2.38
N VAL A 40 4.32 -0.90 -3.61
CA VAL A 40 3.72 -1.82 -4.59
C VAL A 40 4.59 -1.80 -5.85
N SER A 41 4.99 -2.96 -6.33
CA SER A 41 5.76 -3.12 -7.55
C SER A 41 4.95 -3.90 -8.58
N PHE A 42 5.04 -3.49 -9.84
CA PHE A 42 4.36 -4.14 -10.95
C PHE A 42 5.42 -4.68 -11.91
N LYS A 43 5.36 -5.96 -12.19
CA LYS A 43 6.30 -6.61 -13.11
C LYS A 43 5.60 -7.72 -13.89
N GLU A 44 5.58 -7.60 -15.22
CA GLU A 44 5.06 -8.63 -16.13
C GLU A 44 3.65 -9.13 -15.77
N GLY A 45 2.75 -8.19 -15.42
CA GLY A 45 1.39 -8.54 -15.05
C GLY A 45 1.19 -8.94 -13.59
N ASP A 46 2.27 -9.21 -12.87
CA ASP A 46 2.23 -9.51 -11.44
C ASP A 46 2.51 -8.27 -10.61
N ARG A 47 2.06 -8.30 -9.38
CA ARG A 47 2.34 -7.24 -8.43
C ARG A 47 2.82 -7.81 -7.10
N SER A 48 3.73 -7.08 -6.46
CA SER A 48 4.28 -7.41 -5.15
C SER A 48 4.02 -6.27 -4.19
N VAL A 49 3.93 -6.57 -2.91
CA VAL A 49 3.70 -5.57 -1.86
C VAL A 49 4.71 -5.80 -0.73
N GLY A 50 5.17 -4.71 -0.13
CA GLY A 50 6.05 -4.78 1.03
C GLY A 50 7.52 -4.99 0.67
N ASP A 51 8.23 -5.82 1.43
CA ASP A 51 9.66 -6.05 1.22
C ASP A 51 9.99 -6.60 -0.18
N PRO A 52 9.23 -7.54 -0.74
CA PRO A 52 9.48 -7.96 -2.13
C PRO A 52 9.40 -6.80 -3.12
N ALA A 53 8.42 -5.91 -2.94
CA ALA A 53 8.30 -4.72 -3.80
C ALA A 53 9.46 -3.75 -3.57
N LYS A 54 9.87 -3.56 -2.34
CA LYS A 54 10.99 -2.69 -2.00
C LYS A 54 12.28 -3.14 -2.69
N ARG A 55 12.51 -4.44 -2.76
CA ARG A 55 13.66 -4.99 -3.48
C ARG A 55 13.61 -4.73 -4.97
N GLN A 56 12.43 -4.58 -5.54
CA GLN A 56 12.25 -4.25 -6.96
C GLN A 56 12.63 -2.80 -7.29
N ALA A 57 12.71 -1.92 -6.31
CA ALA A 57 13.02 -0.50 -6.54
C ALA A 57 14.38 -0.30 -7.20
N VAL A 58 15.33 -1.21 -7.01
CA VAL A 58 16.67 -1.13 -7.59
C VAL A 58 16.66 -1.45 -9.09
N THR A 59 15.91 -2.47 -9.50
CA THR A 59 15.91 -2.96 -10.88
C THR A 59 14.69 -2.53 -11.69
N ASN A 60 13.63 -2.09 -11.01
CA ASN A 60 12.36 -1.74 -11.65
C ASN A 60 11.76 -0.46 -11.02
N PRO A 61 12.54 0.64 -10.96
CA PRO A 61 12.10 1.84 -10.26
C PRO A 61 10.88 2.52 -10.88
N GLU A 62 10.72 2.47 -12.20
CA GLU A 62 9.58 3.12 -12.87
C GLU A 62 8.25 2.49 -12.50
N ASN A 63 8.25 1.25 -12.06
CA ASN A 63 7.04 0.50 -11.74
C ASN A 63 6.97 0.10 -10.26
N THR A 64 7.76 0.74 -9.41
CA THR A 64 7.75 0.52 -7.97
C THR A 64 7.24 1.79 -7.30
N ILE A 65 6.02 1.71 -6.77
CA ILE A 65 5.27 2.87 -6.30
C ILE A 65 5.31 2.91 -4.78
N TYR A 66 5.69 4.06 -4.23
CA TYR A 66 5.76 4.28 -2.79
C TYR A 66 5.36 5.70 -2.45
N SER A 67 5.11 5.96 -1.17
CA SER A 67 4.72 7.28 -0.65
C SER A 67 3.44 7.84 -1.27
N VAL A 68 2.55 6.97 -1.75
CA VAL A 68 1.32 7.43 -2.42
C VAL A 68 0.38 8.17 -1.47
N LYS A 69 0.48 7.92 -0.18
CA LYS A 69 -0.36 8.62 0.81
C LYS A 69 -0.19 10.13 0.71
N ARG A 70 0.98 10.60 0.29
CA ARG A 70 1.25 12.02 0.06
C ARG A 70 0.40 12.62 -1.04
N PHE A 71 -0.09 11.80 -1.96
CA PHE A 71 -0.87 12.24 -3.11
C PHE A 71 -2.38 12.06 -2.92
N ILE A 72 -2.79 11.30 -1.91
CA ILE A 72 -4.22 11.07 -1.63
C ILE A 72 -4.86 12.36 -1.16
N GLY A 73 -5.96 12.74 -1.83
CA GLY A 73 -6.71 13.94 -1.46
C GLY A 73 -6.09 15.24 -1.95
N SER A 74 -4.97 15.19 -2.68
CA SER A 74 -4.31 16.36 -3.23
C SER A 74 -4.60 16.55 -4.71
N LYS A 75 -4.51 17.79 -5.18
CA LYS A 75 -4.54 18.10 -6.61
C LYS A 75 -3.13 18.07 -7.16
N PHE A 76 -2.99 17.76 -8.44
CA PHE A 76 -1.68 17.68 -9.08
C PHE A 76 -0.89 18.98 -8.94
N SER A 77 -1.56 20.12 -9.11
CA SER A 77 -0.92 21.44 -8.96
C SER A 77 -0.30 21.65 -7.58
N GLU A 78 -0.87 21.04 -6.54
CA GLU A 78 -0.38 21.15 -5.17
C GLU A 78 0.86 20.28 -4.90
N VAL A 79 1.02 19.19 -5.63
CA VAL A 79 2.08 18.19 -5.41
C VAL A 79 3.05 18.06 -6.58
N LYS A 80 3.04 19.02 -7.49
CA LYS A 80 3.85 18.98 -8.71
C LYS A 80 5.34 18.80 -8.43
N LYS A 81 5.87 19.46 -7.39
CA LYS A 81 7.29 19.35 -7.02
C LYS A 81 7.63 17.96 -6.52
N GLU A 82 6.79 17.40 -5.67
CA GLU A 82 6.95 16.04 -5.15
C GLU A 82 6.84 15.02 -6.27
N ALA A 83 5.89 15.23 -7.19
CA ALA A 83 5.68 14.35 -8.34
C ALA A 83 6.93 14.22 -9.21
N LYS A 84 7.63 15.34 -9.43
CA LYS A 84 8.85 15.36 -10.24
C LYS A 84 10.01 14.62 -9.59
N LYS A 85 10.02 14.45 -8.28
CA LYS A 85 11.08 13.76 -7.54
C LYS A 85 10.92 12.24 -7.54
N MET A 86 9.75 11.75 -7.92
CA MET A 86 9.49 10.32 -7.88
C MET A 86 10.10 9.61 -9.09
N PRO A 87 10.70 8.42 -8.91
CA PRO A 87 11.24 7.65 -10.04
C PRO A 87 10.15 7.02 -10.90
N TYR A 88 8.93 6.92 -10.38
CA TYR A 88 7.76 6.47 -11.14
C TYR A 88 6.98 7.68 -11.68
N SER A 89 6.11 7.44 -12.64
CA SER A 89 5.37 8.50 -13.32
C SER A 89 4.13 8.95 -12.55
N VAL A 90 4.19 10.16 -12.02
CA VAL A 90 3.03 10.84 -11.41
C VAL A 90 2.58 11.89 -12.42
N VAL A 91 1.36 11.78 -12.90
CA VAL A 91 0.85 12.59 -14.00
C VAL A 91 -0.46 13.28 -13.62
N LYS A 92 -0.74 14.38 -14.31
CA LYS A 92 -1.98 15.12 -14.11
C LYS A 92 -3.13 14.41 -14.82
N GLY A 93 -4.21 14.15 -14.08
CA GLY A 93 -5.43 13.59 -14.62
C GLY A 93 -6.51 14.65 -14.84
N ALA A 94 -7.72 14.19 -15.14
CA ALA A 94 -8.89 15.06 -15.30
C ALA A 94 -9.14 15.83 -14.01
N LYS A 95 -9.58 17.09 -14.12
CA LYS A 95 -9.91 17.97 -12.99
C LYS A 95 -8.74 18.17 -12.01
N ASP A 96 -7.53 18.19 -12.56
CA ASP A 96 -6.30 18.37 -11.76
C ASP A 96 -6.09 17.24 -10.74
N ASN A 97 -6.61 16.05 -11.01
CA ASN A 97 -6.38 14.89 -10.17
C ASN A 97 -4.97 14.35 -10.34
N VAL A 98 -4.46 13.67 -9.30
CA VAL A 98 -3.17 12.99 -9.36
C VAL A 98 -3.39 11.58 -9.87
N ASN A 99 -2.70 11.23 -10.94
CA ASN A 99 -2.69 9.87 -11.48
C ASN A 99 -1.28 9.30 -11.43
N ILE A 100 -1.20 7.97 -11.34
CA ILE A 100 0.05 7.25 -11.37
C ILE A 100 0.02 6.34 -12.57
N LYS A 101 0.97 6.53 -13.49
CA LYS A 101 1.06 5.71 -14.71
C LYS A 101 2.03 4.57 -14.47
N VAL A 102 1.55 3.34 -14.67
CA VAL A 102 2.37 2.13 -14.55
C VAL A 102 2.19 1.35 -15.85
N ASN A 103 3.26 1.21 -16.62
CA ASN A 103 3.20 0.67 -17.98
C ASN A 103 2.17 1.47 -18.79
N ASP A 104 1.16 0.83 -19.35
CA ASP A 104 0.11 1.51 -20.13
C ASP A 104 -1.17 1.73 -19.34
N LYS A 105 -1.12 1.53 -18.01
CA LYS A 105 -2.29 1.68 -17.15
C LYS A 105 -2.17 2.91 -16.28
N ILE A 106 -3.32 3.50 -15.99
CA ILE A 106 -3.45 4.68 -15.11
C ILE A 106 -4.15 4.24 -13.83
N TYR A 107 -3.53 4.56 -12.69
CA TYR A 107 -4.08 4.31 -11.36
C TYR A 107 -4.27 5.62 -10.62
N ILE A 108 -5.23 5.66 -9.73
CA ILE A 108 -5.31 6.74 -8.73
C ILE A 108 -4.56 6.29 -7.47
N PRO A 109 -4.06 7.23 -6.64
CA PRO A 109 -3.31 6.85 -5.44
C PRO A 109 -4.09 5.90 -4.52
N GLN A 110 -5.40 6.06 -4.42
CA GLN A 110 -6.26 5.20 -3.59
C GLN A 110 -6.25 3.74 -4.06
N GLU A 111 -6.13 3.50 -5.36
CA GLU A 111 -6.03 2.14 -5.90
C GLU A 111 -4.73 1.45 -5.48
N ILE A 112 -3.64 2.21 -5.44
CA ILE A 112 -2.34 1.69 -4.97
C ILE A 112 -2.42 1.37 -3.48
N SER A 113 -3.01 2.27 -2.69
CA SER A 113 -3.23 2.02 -1.26
C SER A 113 -4.12 0.81 -1.02
N ALA A 114 -5.12 0.61 -1.86
CA ALA A 114 -6.00 -0.57 -1.78
C ALA A 114 -5.23 -1.87 -1.96
N VAL A 115 -4.21 -1.90 -2.82
CA VAL A 115 -3.35 -3.07 -3.00
C VAL A 115 -2.60 -3.39 -1.70
N VAL A 116 -2.08 -2.36 -1.03
CA VAL A 116 -1.43 -2.53 0.28
C VAL A 116 -2.42 -3.08 1.31
N LEU A 117 -3.62 -2.51 1.36
CA LEU A 117 -4.68 -2.95 2.28
C LEU A 117 -5.08 -4.41 2.04
N GLN A 118 -5.20 -4.82 0.79
CA GLN A 118 -5.51 -6.21 0.44
C GLN A 118 -4.42 -7.18 0.92
N ASN A 119 -3.16 -6.77 0.81
CA ASN A 119 -2.04 -7.55 1.32
C ASN A 119 -2.10 -7.72 2.84
N LEU A 120 -2.38 -6.64 3.56
CA LEU A 120 -2.51 -6.67 5.01
C LEU A 120 -3.70 -7.51 5.45
N LYS A 121 -4.81 -7.42 4.73
CA LYS A 121 -6.00 -8.26 4.97
C LYS A 121 -5.65 -9.74 4.81
N LYS A 122 -4.94 -10.08 3.74
CA LYS A 122 -4.51 -11.46 3.48
C LYS A 122 -3.61 -11.97 4.60
N THR A 123 -2.67 -11.16 5.04
CA THR A 123 -1.78 -11.49 6.17
C THR A 123 -2.61 -11.79 7.42
N ALA A 124 -3.60 -10.97 7.71
CA ALA A 124 -4.47 -11.17 8.88
C ALA A 124 -5.30 -12.45 8.75
N GLU A 125 -5.84 -12.72 7.58
CA GLU A 125 -6.64 -13.92 7.32
C GLU A 125 -5.80 -15.20 7.47
N GLU A 126 -4.57 -15.17 7.00
CA GLU A 126 -3.65 -16.31 7.14
C GLU A 126 -3.30 -16.55 8.62
N TYR A 127 -3.07 -15.49 9.38
CA TYR A 127 -2.79 -15.59 10.81
C TYR A 127 -3.99 -16.12 11.60
N LEU A 128 -5.19 -15.61 11.32
CA LEU A 128 -6.40 -15.95 12.06
C LEU A 128 -7.03 -17.27 11.61
N GLY A 129 -6.72 -17.72 10.39
CA GLY A 129 -7.35 -18.90 9.81
C GLY A 129 -8.81 -18.70 9.44
N GLU A 130 -9.24 -17.45 9.28
CA GLU A 130 -10.63 -17.14 8.92
C GLU A 130 -10.67 -15.85 8.09
N LYS A 131 -11.81 -15.63 7.43
CA LYS A 131 -12.01 -14.40 6.64
C LYS A 131 -12.19 -13.18 7.55
N VAL A 132 -11.64 -12.07 7.12
CA VAL A 132 -11.77 -10.77 7.77
C VAL A 132 -12.70 -9.89 6.95
N THR A 133 -13.75 -9.37 7.59
CA THR A 133 -14.76 -8.54 6.92
C THR A 133 -14.82 -7.12 7.46
N GLU A 134 -14.14 -6.84 8.57
CA GLU A 134 -14.17 -5.53 9.21
C GLU A 134 -12.77 -5.10 9.64
N ALA A 135 -12.47 -3.83 9.43
CA ALA A 135 -11.20 -3.25 9.83
C ALA A 135 -11.39 -1.80 10.28
N VAL A 136 -10.58 -1.39 11.25
CA VAL A 136 -10.42 0.02 11.62
C VAL A 136 -9.10 0.46 10.99
N ILE A 137 -9.15 1.48 10.13
CA ILE A 137 -7.99 1.95 9.37
C ILE A 137 -7.65 3.37 9.79
N THR A 138 -6.39 3.61 10.09
CA THR A 138 -5.87 4.94 10.43
C THR A 138 -4.78 5.38 9.47
#